data_523caf717d1cf494d303fa2aca506ed5
#
_entry.id   523caf717d1cf494d303fa2aca506ed5
#
_cell.length_a   1.000
_cell.length_b   1.000
_cell.length_c   1.000
_cell.angle_alpha   90.00
_cell.angle_beta   90.00
_cell.angle_gamma   90.00
#
_symmetry.space_group_name_H-M   'P 1'
#
loop_
_entity.id
_entity.type
_entity.pdbx_description
1 polymer ?
#
loop_
_entity_poly.entity_id
_entity_poly.type
_entity_poly.pdbx_seq_one_letter_code
_entity_poly.pdbx_strand_id
1 'polypeptide(L)'
;TTGGTYSSTTGLSINASTGAITPSTSTAGTYTVVYTIAASGGCSAVSTTTTVTITTSAAATISYTGSPWCKTITTSRTVTRIGTSGGTYSALPSGLMISSMSGSIIPSSSAPGTYTVRYTIAASGGCAAVIATATVTITAAPIASISYAGSPFCQTITTGQSVTQTGTTGGVYSSSPSGLSINASTGVVTPSTSTAGTYTVS
;
A
#
# COMPACT_ATOMS: atom_id res chain seq x y z
N THR A 1 21.00 -24.86 46.75
CA THR A 1 20.75 -26.30 46.89
C THR A 1 20.37 -26.82 45.51
N THR A 2 21.06 -27.85 45.02
CA THR A 2 20.78 -28.54 43.74
C THR A 2 19.89 -29.76 44.02
N GLY A 3 19.07 -30.19 43.04
CA GLY A 3 18.30 -31.41 43.13
C GLY A 3 16.78 -31.25 43.27
N GLY A 4 16.27 -30.02 43.10
CA GLY A 4 14.82 -29.81 43.02
C GLY A 4 14.26 -30.01 41.59
N THR A 5 12.94 -29.97 41.44
CA THR A 5 12.22 -30.13 40.20
C THR A 5 11.41 -28.87 39.83
N TYR A 6 11.33 -28.57 38.54
CA TYR A 6 10.53 -27.50 38.00
C TYR A 6 9.17 -28.03 37.49
N SER A 7 8.12 -27.28 37.73
CA SER A 7 6.77 -27.57 37.20
C SER A 7 6.05 -26.25 36.86
N SER A 8 5.01 -26.34 36.07
CA SER A 8 4.12 -25.21 35.77
C SER A 8 2.69 -25.70 35.52
N THR A 9 1.76 -24.76 35.39
CA THR A 9 0.43 -25.03 34.84
C THR A 9 0.51 -25.49 33.40
N THR A 10 -0.48 -26.24 32.93
CA THR A 10 -0.56 -26.80 31.57
C THR A 10 -0.42 -25.70 30.51
N GLY A 11 0.35 -25.96 29.46
CA GLY A 11 0.58 -25.06 28.32
C GLY A 11 2.00 -24.49 28.22
N LEU A 12 2.79 -24.51 29.30
CA LEU A 12 4.20 -24.13 29.26
C LEU A 12 5.07 -25.37 29.02
N SER A 13 5.89 -25.31 27.98
CA SER A 13 6.92 -26.32 27.73
C SER A 13 8.15 -26.01 28.59
N ILE A 14 8.34 -26.74 29.68
CA ILE A 14 9.42 -26.56 30.64
C ILE A 14 10.12 -27.90 30.92
N ASN A 15 11.43 -27.88 30.99
CA ASN A 15 12.22 -29.04 31.39
C ASN A 15 12.22 -29.15 32.95
N ALA A 16 11.69 -30.25 33.44
CA ALA A 16 11.52 -30.45 34.90
C ALA A 16 12.86 -30.48 35.68
N SER A 17 13.97 -30.87 35.05
CA SER A 17 15.26 -30.97 35.72
C SER A 17 16.07 -29.66 35.64
N THR A 18 15.99 -28.93 34.51
CA THR A 18 16.84 -27.78 34.28
C THR A 18 16.08 -26.45 34.41
N GLY A 19 14.73 -26.46 34.38
CA GLY A 19 13.89 -25.26 34.32
C GLY A 19 13.92 -24.54 32.95
N ALA A 20 14.58 -25.12 31.94
CA ALA A 20 14.65 -24.51 30.61
C ALA A 20 13.26 -24.49 29.96
N ILE A 21 12.87 -23.31 29.45
CA ILE A 21 11.57 -23.08 28.80
C ILE A 21 11.78 -23.03 27.28
N THR A 22 10.88 -23.69 26.53
CA THR A 22 10.84 -23.64 25.06
C THR A 22 9.61 -22.83 24.61
N PRO A 23 9.77 -21.52 24.29
CA PRO A 23 8.63 -20.67 23.95
C PRO A 23 7.84 -21.13 22.72
N SER A 24 8.54 -21.67 21.70
CA SER A 24 7.95 -22.10 20.42
C SER A 24 6.97 -23.28 20.55
N THR A 25 7.08 -24.07 21.60
CA THR A 25 6.19 -25.22 21.90
C THR A 25 5.25 -24.93 23.06
N SER A 26 5.32 -23.71 23.62
CA SER A 26 4.41 -23.26 24.69
C SER A 26 3.21 -22.53 24.09
N THR A 27 2.06 -22.63 24.72
CA THR A 27 0.87 -21.82 24.41
C THR A 27 1.10 -20.41 24.96
N ALA A 28 0.59 -19.38 24.25
CA ALA A 28 0.64 -18.00 24.76
C ALA A 28 -0.20 -17.88 26.04
N GLY A 29 0.36 -17.23 27.06
CA GLY A 29 -0.26 -17.08 28.37
C GLY A 29 0.74 -16.69 29.45
N THR A 30 0.24 -16.45 30.67
CA THR A 30 1.07 -16.23 31.86
C THR A 30 1.03 -17.47 32.72
N TYR A 31 2.18 -17.98 33.07
CA TYR A 31 2.40 -19.23 33.80
C TYR A 31 3.08 -18.98 35.13
N THR A 32 2.67 -19.69 36.16
CA THR A 32 3.44 -19.78 37.40
C THR A 32 4.35 -21.00 37.33
N VAL A 33 5.65 -20.75 37.37
CA VAL A 33 6.67 -21.80 37.49
C VAL A 33 6.96 -22.03 38.96
N VAL A 34 6.97 -23.28 39.36
CA VAL A 34 7.26 -23.73 40.73
C VAL A 34 8.54 -24.54 40.72
N TYR A 35 9.48 -24.19 41.58
CA TYR A 35 10.65 -25.02 41.87
C TYR A 35 10.46 -25.66 43.26
N THR A 36 10.53 -26.97 43.33
CA THR A 36 10.29 -27.72 44.55
C THR A 36 11.50 -28.59 44.92
N ILE A 37 11.98 -28.45 46.12
CA ILE A 37 12.95 -29.35 46.76
C ILE A 37 12.16 -30.32 47.62
N ALA A 38 12.29 -31.61 47.36
CA ALA A 38 11.58 -32.66 48.09
C ALA A 38 12.01 -32.73 49.56
N ALA A 39 11.13 -33.19 50.42
CA ALA A 39 11.47 -33.51 51.80
C ALA A 39 12.61 -34.54 51.89
N SER A 40 13.58 -34.29 52.76
CA SER A 40 14.74 -35.16 52.93
C SER A 40 15.34 -34.97 54.34
N GLY A 41 15.88 -36.05 54.92
CA GLY A 41 16.62 -36.00 56.17
C GLY A 41 15.77 -35.50 57.37
N GLY A 42 14.45 -35.69 57.34
CA GLY A 42 13.56 -35.21 58.40
C GLY A 42 13.09 -33.76 58.21
N CYS A 43 13.53 -33.06 57.16
CA CYS A 43 13.09 -31.70 56.81
C CYS A 43 11.92 -31.76 55.83
N SER A 44 10.96 -30.82 55.94
CA SER A 44 9.85 -30.66 55.02
C SER A 44 10.28 -30.18 53.65
N ALA A 45 9.50 -30.48 52.60
CA ALA A 45 9.70 -29.93 51.25
C ALA A 45 9.60 -28.41 51.28
N VAL A 46 10.36 -27.77 50.38
CA VAL A 46 10.36 -26.29 50.19
C VAL A 46 10.07 -26.01 48.74
N SER A 47 9.18 -25.04 48.46
CA SER A 47 8.89 -24.58 47.13
C SER A 47 8.99 -23.04 47.00
N THR A 48 9.34 -22.59 45.84
CA THR A 48 9.32 -21.17 45.44
C THR A 48 8.71 -21.01 44.06
N THR A 49 8.15 -19.84 43.78
CA THR A 49 7.43 -19.60 42.52
C THR A 49 7.93 -18.34 41.80
N THR A 50 7.80 -18.33 40.51
CA THR A 50 7.96 -17.13 39.67
C THR A 50 6.95 -17.16 38.52
N THR A 51 6.72 -16.03 37.88
CA THR A 51 5.83 -15.93 36.71
C THR A 51 6.63 -15.80 35.41
N VAL A 52 6.14 -16.46 34.37
CA VAL A 52 6.67 -16.37 33.00
C VAL A 52 5.52 -16.11 32.05
N THR A 53 5.69 -15.15 31.12
CA THR A 53 4.69 -14.86 30.09
C THR A 53 5.21 -15.26 28.72
N ILE A 54 4.41 -16.03 28.00
CA ILE A 54 4.61 -16.37 26.60
C ILE A 54 3.64 -15.53 25.78
N THR A 55 4.16 -14.74 24.83
CA THR A 55 3.37 -13.86 23.97
C THR A 55 3.20 -14.43 22.56
N THR A 56 2.07 -14.14 21.90
CA THR A 56 1.88 -14.48 20.48
C THR A 56 2.65 -13.51 19.61
N SER A 57 3.27 -14.02 18.54
CA SER A 57 3.83 -13.18 17.48
C SER A 57 2.71 -12.44 16.73
N ALA A 58 2.92 -11.17 16.45
CA ALA A 58 2.05 -10.42 15.57
C ALA A 58 2.07 -10.99 14.14
N ALA A 59 0.95 -10.87 13.43
CA ALA A 59 0.87 -11.20 12.00
C ALA A 59 -0.09 -10.23 11.32
N ALA A 60 0.28 -9.70 10.16
CA ALA A 60 -0.60 -8.84 9.37
C ALA A 60 -0.33 -8.99 7.87
N THR A 61 -1.37 -8.77 7.08
CA THR A 61 -1.29 -8.53 5.63
C THR A 61 -2.04 -7.27 5.29
N ILE A 62 -1.60 -6.56 4.25
CA ILE A 62 -2.26 -5.36 3.72
C ILE A 62 -2.43 -5.48 2.21
N SER A 63 -3.51 -4.92 1.69
CA SER A 63 -3.77 -4.81 0.26
C SER A 63 -4.56 -3.54 -0.08
N TYR A 64 -4.41 -3.09 -1.32
CA TYR A 64 -5.14 -1.96 -1.90
C TYR A 64 -5.80 -2.40 -3.20
N THR A 65 -7.12 -2.36 -3.27
CA THR A 65 -7.89 -2.75 -4.46
C THR A 65 -7.96 -1.61 -5.47
N GLY A 66 -7.88 -1.95 -6.76
CA GLY A 66 -8.09 -1.01 -7.87
C GLY A 66 -6.90 -0.10 -8.21
N SER A 67 -5.70 -0.33 -7.65
CA SER A 67 -4.46 0.28 -8.17
C SER A 67 -4.12 -0.35 -9.54
N PRO A 68 -3.62 0.43 -10.52
CA PRO A 68 -3.18 1.83 -10.46
C PRO A 68 -4.32 2.85 -10.39
N TRP A 69 -4.05 4.01 -9.77
CA TRP A 69 -5.00 5.13 -9.65
C TRP A 69 -4.51 6.37 -10.37
N CYS A 70 -5.41 7.02 -11.11
CA CYS A 70 -5.10 8.30 -11.74
C CYS A 70 -4.96 9.42 -10.69
N LYS A 71 -4.01 10.31 -10.88
CA LYS A 71 -3.79 11.51 -10.05
C LYS A 71 -4.99 12.46 -10.02
N THR A 72 -5.97 12.33 -10.92
CA THR A 72 -7.21 13.11 -10.89
C THR A 72 -8.19 12.67 -9.81
N ILE A 73 -7.98 11.51 -9.18
CA ILE A 73 -8.89 10.96 -8.18
C ILE A 73 -8.67 11.67 -6.84
N THR A 74 -9.67 12.39 -6.40
CA THR A 74 -9.69 13.14 -5.11
C THR A 74 -10.20 12.30 -3.94
N THR A 75 -10.97 11.24 -4.23
CA THR A 75 -11.49 10.34 -3.19
C THR A 75 -10.39 9.49 -2.59
N SER A 76 -10.41 9.40 -1.26
CA SER A 76 -9.48 8.56 -0.50
C SER A 76 -9.62 7.07 -0.84
N ARG A 77 -8.50 6.37 -0.91
CA ARG A 77 -8.40 4.92 -1.11
C ARG A 77 -8.04 4.24 0.20
N THR A 78 -8.88 3.31 0.63
CA THR A 78 -8.71 2.60 1.89
C THR A 78 -7.85 1.35 1.72
N VAL A 79 -7.12 1.01 2.77
CA VAL A 79 -6.40 -0.27 2.87
C VAL A 79 -7.33 -1.36 3.39
N THR A 80 -7.20 -2.57 2.87
CA THR A 80 -7.70 -3.78 3.51
C THR A 80 -6.56 -4.38 4.32
N ARG A 81 -6.73 -4.48 5.64
CA ARG A 81 -5.78 -5.09 6.57
C ARG A 81 -6.41 -6.30 7.25
N ILE A 82 -5.67 -7.41 7.28
CA ILE A 82 -6.04 -8.63 8.00
C ILE A 82 -4.97 -8.88 9.05
N GLY A 83 -5.37 -9.31 10.25
CA GLY A 83 -4.48 -9.65 11.37
C GLY A 83 -4.30 -8.53 12.39
N THR A 84 -3.13 -8.48 13.03
CA THR A 84 -2.84 -7.66 14.21
C THR A 84 -2.95 -6.15 13.91
N SER A 85 -3.64 -5.42 14.78
CA SER A 85 -3.81 -3.96 14.73
C SER A 85 -2.70 -3.23 15.53
N GLY A 86 -2.73 -1.89 15.50
CA GLY A 86 -1.82 -1.04 16.29
C GLY A 86 -0.49 -0.69 15.61
N GLY A 87 -0.25 -1.13 14.37
CA GLY A 87 0.90 -0.71 13.59
C GLY A 87 0.70 0.65 12.90
N THR A 88 1.75 1.14 12.25
CA THR A 88 1.79 2.40 11.51
C THR A 88 2.07 2.17 10.03
N TYR A 89 1.51 3.05 9.18
CA TYR A 89 1.71 3.00 7.73
C TYR A 89 2.77 4.01 7.28
N SER A 90 3.56 3.59 6.30
CA SER A 90 4.53 4.44 5.58
C SER A 90 4.63 3.99 4.13
N ALA A 91 5.27 4.77 3.27
CA ALA A 91 5.51 4.40 1.88
C ALA A 91 6.91 4.78 1.43
N LEU A 92 7.45 4.01 0.49
CA LEU A 92 8.71 4.25 -0.19
C LEU A 92 8.55 4.05 -1.71
N PRO A 93 9.18 4.91 -2.54
CA PRO A 93 9.87 6.15 -2.16
C PRO A 93 8.91 7.19 -1.58
N SER A 94 9.41 8.37 -1.19
CA SER A 94 8.57 9.51 -0.76
C SER A 94 7.72 10.04 -1.91
N GLY A 95 6.59 10.72 -1.60
CA GLY A 95 5.69 11.30 -2.60
C GLY A 95 4.27 10.74 -2.59
N LEU A 96 4.03 9.64 -1.87
CA LEU A 96 2.68 9.13 -1.65
C LEU A 96 2.03 9.83 -0.46
N MET A 97 0.86 10.46 -0.68
CA MET A 97 0.05 11.01 0.41
C MET A 97 -0.74 9.87 1.08
N ILE A 98 -0.21 9.39 2.20
CA ILE A 98 -0.76 8.29 2.98
C ILE A 98 -0.92 8.70 4.45
N SER A 99 -2.03 8.29 5.07
CA SER A 99 -2.24 8.43 6.52
C SER A 99 -1.44 7.36 7.27
N SER A 100 -0.56 7.77 8.17
CA SER A 100 0.24 6.85 9.00
C SER A 100 -0.60 6.01 9.97
N MET A 101 -1.80 6.47 10.32
CA MET A 101 -2.70 5.76 11.25
C MET A 101 -3.68 4.83 10.52
N SER A 102 -4.31 5.31 9.46
CA SER A 102 -5.38 4.57 8.77
C SER A 102 -4.91 3.83 7.51
N GLY A 103 -3.73 4.16 6.96
CA GLY A 103 -3.26 3.66 5.67
C GLY A 103 -4.01 4.20 4.46
N SER A 104 -4.88 5.17 4.67
CA SER A 104 -5.68 5.80 3.62
C SER A 104 -4.82 6.64 2.70
N ILE A 105 -4.98 6.51 1.37
CA ILE A 105 -4.18 7.19 0.33
C ILE A 105 -5.06 8.17 -0.43
N ILE A 106 -4.54 9.38 -0.71
CA ILE A 106 -5.19 10.40 -1.55
C ILE A 106 -4.39 10.50 -2.86
N PRO A 107 -4.89 9.92 -3.98
CA PRO A 107 -4.16 9.92 -5.24
C PRO A 107 -3.87 11.31 -5.79
N SER A 108 -4.83 12.26 -5.70
CA SER A 108 -4.67 13.63 -6.22
C SER A 108 -3.57 14.42 -5.53
N SER A 109 -3.26 14.11 -4.28
CA SER A 109 -2.19 14.76 -3.50
C SER A 109 -0.87 14.01 -3.55
N SER A 110 -0.82 12.87 -4.26
CA SER A 110 0.38 12.04 -4.42
C SER A 110 1.11 12.38 -5.72
N ALA A 111 2.42 12.21 -5.75
CA ALA A 111 3.19 12.27 -6.99
C ALA A 111 2.93 11.00 -7.84
N PRO A 112 2.93 11.08 -9.19
CA PRO A 112 2.92 9.89 -10.02
C PRO A 112 4.13 9.01 -9.75
N GLY A 113 3.93 7.69 -9.66
CA GLY A 113 4.98 6.72 -9.36
C GLY A 113 4.43 5.42 -8.78
N THR A 114 5.32 4.46 -8.58
CA THR A 114 5.03 3.20 -7.91
C THR A 114 5.65 3.20 -6.52
N TYR A 115 4.86 2.83 -5.53
CA TYR A 115 5.20 2.91 -4.11
C TYR A 115 5.02 1.56 -3.45
N THR A 116 5.93 1.22 -2.53
CA THR A 116 5.77 0.14 -1.57
C THR A 116 5.22 0.73 -0.28
N VAL A 117 3.96 0.44 0.01
CA VAL A 117 3.35 0.75 1.31
C VAL A 117 3.78 -0.31 2.30
N ARG A 118 4.15 0.12 3.51
CA ARG A 118 4.57 -0.72 4.63
C ARG A 118 3.65 -0.46 5.82
N TYR A 119 3.16 -1.54 6.40
CA TYR A 119 2.49 -1.53 7.70
C TYR A 119 3.43 -2.18 8.70
N THR A 120 3.88 -1.42 9.69
CA THR A 120 4.87 -1.86 10.68
C THR A 120 4.22 -1.99 12.05
N ILE A 121 4.27 -3.17 12.62
CA ILE A 121 3.93 -3.45 14.03
C ILE A 121 5.25 -3.48 14.79
N ALA A 122 5.38 -2.63 15.80
CA ALA A 122 6.60 -2.56 16.60
C ALA A 122 6.87 -3.86 17.37
N ALA A 123 8.13 -4.11 17.66
CA ALA A 123 8.53 -5.20 18.56
C ALA A 123 7.86 -5.03 19.92
N SER A 124 7.32 -6.10 20.47
CA SER A 124 6.61 -6.09 21.76
C SER A 124 6.63 -7.48 22.39
N GLY A 125 6.65 -7.54 23.73
CA GLY A 125 6.53 -8.79 24.48
C GLY A 125 7.60 -9.83 24.14
N GLY A 126 8.82 -9.41 23.80
CA GLY A 126 9.91 -10.31 23.37
C GLY A 126 9.82 -10.76 21.91
N CYS A 127 8.75 -10.40 21.18
CA CYS A 127 8.61 -10.70 19.75
C CYS A 127 9.20 -9.57 18.90
N ALA A 128 9.82 -9.94 17.76
CA ALA A 128 10.35 -8.98 16.79
C ALA A 128 9.24 -8.16 16.12
N ALA A 129 9.61 -6.99 15.57
CA ALA A 129 8.72 -6.19 14.75
C ALA A 129 8.30 -6.97 13.49
N VAL A 130 7.05 -6.74 13.05
CA VAL A 130 6.47 -7.34 11.84
C VAL A 130 6.17 -6.26 10.83
N ILE A 131 6.50 -6.52 9.56
CA ILE A 131 6.25 -5.61 8.45
C ILE A 131 5.44 -6.35 7.39
N ALA A 132 4.25 -5.82 7.08
CA ALA A 132 3.48 -6.20 5.90
C ALA A 132 3.63 -5.15 4.80
N THR A 133 3.64 -5.55 3.53
CA THR A 133 3.83 -4.65 2.40
C THR A 133 2.76 -4.83 1.33
N ALA A 134 2.45 -3.74 0.61
CA ALA A 134 1.63 -3.73 -0.59
C ALA A 134 2.17 -2.71 -1.59
N THR A 135 2.05 -3.00 -2.89
CA THR A 135 2.44 -2.08 -3.95
C THR A 135 1.23 -1.30 -4.44
N VAL A 136 1.38 0.01 -4.62
CA VAL A 136 0.40 0.90 -5.24
C VAL A 136 1.06 1.77 -6.29
N THR A 137 0.33 2.11 -7.36
CA THR A 137 0.81 2.97 -8.45
C THR A 137 -0.13 4.14 -8.63
N ILE A 138 0.43 5.35 -8.70
CA ILE A 138 -0.27 6.58 -9.08
C ILE A 138 0.16 6.92 -10.50
N THR A 139 -0.79 7.04 -11.43
CA THR A 139 -0.54 7.43 -12.82
C THR A 139 -0.76 8.93 -13.00
N ALA A 140 0.06 9.55 -13.86
CA ALA A 140 -0.15 10.94 -14.25
C ALA A 140 -1.48 11.10 -15.00
N ALA A 141 -2.12 12.26 -14.85
CA ALA A 141 -3.25 12.63 -15.71
C ALA A 141 -2.75 12.85 -17.16
N PRO A 142 -3.49 12.39 -18.18
CA PRO A 142 -3.18 12.74 -19.54
C PRO A 142 -3.33 14.24 -19.74
N ILE A 143 -2.42 14.83 -20.51
CA ILE A 143 -2.46 16.24 -20.95
C ILE A 143 -2.20 16.29 -22.44
N ALA A 144 -2.95 17.11 -23.17
CA ALA A 144 -2.72 17.32 -24.60
C ALA A 144 -2.96 18.79 -24.93
N SER A 145 -2.21 19.28 -25.93
CA SER A 145 -2.40 20.57 -26.54
C SER A 145 -2.27 20.42 -28.06
N ILE A 146 -3.13 21.13 -28.79
CA ILE A 146 -3.13 21.11 -30.26
C ILE A 146 -3.10 22.53 -30.81
N SER A 147 -2.47 22.70 -31.98
CA SER A 147 -2.45 23.96 -32.68
C SER A 147 -2.32 23.72 -34.22
N TYR A 148 -2.84 24.67 -35.00
CA TYR A 148 -2.70 24.69 -36.45
C TYR A 148 -1.91 25.94 -36.84
N ALA A 149 -0.70 25.73 -37.36
CA ALA A 149 0.13 26.82 -37.89
C ALA A 149 -0.46 27.37 -39.18
N GLY A 150 -0.50 28.69 -39.33
CA GLY A 150 -0.97 29.35 -40.53
C GLY A 150 -2.51 29.53 -40.61
N SER A 151 -3.28 29.19 -39.56
CA SER A 151 -4.68 29.59 -39.49
C SER A 151 -4.77 31.12 -39.38
N PRO A 152 -5.75 31.78 -40.11
CA PRO A 152 -6.83 31.23 -40.92
C PRO A 152 -6.41 30.66 -42.27
N PHE A 153 -7.09 29.59 -42.74
CA PHE A 153 -6.83 28.94 -44.01
C PHE A 153 -7.84 29.40 -45.09
N CYS A 154 -7.34 29.62 -46.32
CA CYS A 154 -8.22 29.91 -47.46
C CYS A 154 -8.80 28.60 -48.03
N GLN A 155 -10.09 28.62 -48.43
CA GLN A 155 -10.76 27.47 -49.06
C GLN A 155 -10.13 27.02 -50.40
N THR A 156 -9.24 27.82 -51.02
CA THR A 156 -8.50 27.43 -52.23
C THR A 156 -7.39 26.42 -51.95
N ILE A 157 -7.05 26.19 -50.66
CA ILE A 157 -6.00 25.27 -50.28
C ILE A 157 -6.53 23.83 -50.34
N THR A 158 -6.01 23.03 -51.26
CA THR A 158 -6.38 21.61 -51.41
C THR A 158 -5.52 20.67 -50.62
N THR A 159 -4.34 21.13 -50.16
CA THR A 159 -3.43 20.32 -49.33
C THR A 159 -3.94 20.26 -47.88
N GLY A 160 -3.87 19.07 -47.28
CA GLY A 160 -4.21 18.89 -45.86
C GLY A 160 -3.29 19.70 -44.95
N GLN A 161 -3.89 20.39 -43.98
CA GLN A 161 -3.18 21.18 -42.98
C GLN A 161 -2.99 20.36 -41.73
N SER A 162 -1.72 20.13 -41.36
CA SER A 162 -1.36 19.27 -40.23
C SER A 162 -1.56 19.98 -38.91
N VAL A 163 -2.02 19.24 -37.92
CA VAL A 163 -2.06 19.67 -36.53
C VAL A 163 -0.68 19.48 -35.89
N THR A 164 -0.26 20.41 -35.04
CA THR A 164 0.82 20.20 -34.08
C THR A 164 0.21 19.77 -32.77
N GLN A 165 0.51 18.55 -32.31
CA GLN A 165 0.06 18.01 -31.04
C GLN A 165 1.25 17.86 -30.10
N THR A 166 1.05 18.23 -28.83
CA THR A 166 1.99 17.98 -27.74
C THR A 166 1.30 17.28 -26.58
N GLY A 167 2.07 16.54 -25.76
CA GLY A 167 1.56 15.79 -24.62
C GLY A 167 1.13 14.35 -24.96
N THR A 168 0.04 13.89 -24.36
CA THR A 168 -0.44 12.50 -24.49
C THR A 168 -1.05 12.27 -25.87
N THR A 169 -0.63 11.21 -26.57
CA THR A 169 -1.13 10.80 -27.88
C THR A 169 -2.27 9.78 -27.77
N GLY A 170 -2.94 9.48 -28.91
CA GLY A 170 -4.00 8.45 -28.99
C GLY A 170 -5.42 8.99 -28.81
N GLY A 171 -5.60 10.32 -28.79
CA GLY A 171 -6.93 10.94 -28.85
C GLY A 171 -7.57 10.88 -30.24
N VAL A 172 -8.84 11.29 -30.30
CA VAL A 172 -9.63 11.41 -31.53
C VAL A 172 -9.96 12.88 -31.72
N TYR A 173 -9.79 13.39 -32.96
CA TYR A 173 -10.09 14.78 -33.28
C TYR A 173 -11.55 14.96 -33.72
N SER A 174 -12.14 16.05 -33.28
CA SER A 174 -13.48 16.49 -33.67
C SER A 174 -13.52 18.00 -33.83
N SER A 175 -14.57 18.52 -34.47
CA SER A 175 -14.78 19.96 -34.63
C SER A 175 -16.22 20.37 -34.32
N SER A 176 -16.39 21.58 -33.82
CA SER A 176 -17.67 22.23 -33.58
C SER A 176 -17.60 23.71 -34.02
N PRO A 177 -18.63 24.23 -34.74
CA PRO A 177 -19.76 23.53 -35.32
C PRO A 177 -19.37 22.54 -36.42
N SER A 178 -20.35 21.82 -37.00
CA SER A 178 -20.12 20.94 -38.14
C SER A 178 -19.78 21.75 -39.39
N GLY A 179 -19.06 21.15 -40.36
CA GLY A 179 -18.66 21.79 -41.62
C GLY A 179 -17.15 21.85 -41.87
N LEU A 180 -16.32 21.56 -40.86
CA LEU A 180 -14.88 21.39 -41.03
C LEU A 180 -14.57 19.97 -41.50
N SER A 181 -13.86 19.85 -42.64
CA SER A 181 -13.33 18.56 -43.08
C SER A 181 -12.07 18.23 -42.31
N ILE A 182 -12.19 17.38 -41.31
CA ILE A 182 -11.09 16.97 -40.39
C ILE A 182 -11.00 15.45 -40.35
N ASN A 183 -9.78 14.93 -40.40
CA ASN A 183 -9.52 13.52 -40.21
C ASN A 183 -9.46 13.23 -38.69
N ALA A 184 -10.39 12.40 -38.21
CA ALA A 184 -10.55 12.11 -36.77
C ALA A 184 -9.34 11.42 -36.12
N SER A 185 -8.53 10.69 -36.89
CA SER A 185 -7.35 9.98 -36.34
C SER A 185 -6.06 10.82 -36.42
N THR A 186 -5.91 11.68 -37.45
CA THR A 186 -4.68 12.42 -37.69
C THR A 186 -4.78 13.90 -37.36
N GLY A 187 -6.00 14.44 -37.20
CA GLY A 187 -6.24 15.87 -37.01
C GLY A 187 -6.01 16.72 -38.25
N VAL A 188 -5.73 16.12 -39.40
CA VAL A 188 -5.49 16.87 -40.67
C VAL A 188 -6.80 17.53 -41.11
N VAL A 189 -6.75 18.84 -41.36
CA VAL A 189 -7.86 19.65 -41.88
C VAL A 189 -7.67 19.87 -43.36
N THR A 190 -8.73 19.68 -44.18
CA THR A 190 -8.72 19.99 -45.64
C THR A 190 -9.60 21.24 -45.89
N PRO A 191 -9.00 22.43 -46.09
CA PRO A 191 -9.75 23.67 -46.23
C PRO A 191 -10.69 23.69 -47.44
N SER A 192 -10.26 23.14 -48.58
CA SER A 192 -11.05 23.15 -49.83
C SER A 192 -12.36 22.37 -49.77
N THR A 193 -12.48 21.42 -48.84
CA THR A 193 -13.70 20.65 -48.64
C THR A 193 -14.46 21.04 -47.37
N SER A 194 -13.99 22.09 -46.69
CA SER A 194 -14.64 22.65 -45.49
C SER A 194 -15.58 23.81 -45.87
N THR A 195 -16.63 24.03 -45.13
CA THR A 195 -17.45 25.23 -45.19
C THR A 195 -16.68 26.41 -44.58
N ALA A 196 -16.79 27.62 -45.16
CA ALA A 196 -16.14 28.80 -44.57
C ALA A 196 -16.77 29.11 -43.16
N GLY A 197 -15.94 29.30 -42.15
CA GLY A 197 -16.39 29.53 -40.79
C GLY A 197 -15.27 29.47 -39.77
N THR A 198 -15.63 29.71 -38.51
CA THR A 198 -14.72 29.49 -37.34
C THR A 198 -15.10 28.21 -36.65
N TYR A 199 -14.13 27.37 -36.37
CA TYR A 199 -14.32 26.06 -35.78
C TYR A 199 -13.43 25.91 -34.53
N THR A 200 -13.98 25.28 -33.51
CA THR A 200 -13.20 24.76 -32.39
C THR A 200 -12.87 23.30 -32.71
N VAL A 201 -11.60 22.97 -32.69
CA VAL A 201 -11.11 21.58 -32.80
C VAL A 201 -10.74 21.08 -31.41
N SER A 202 -11.18 19.86 -31.12
CA SER A 202 -10.94 19.20 -29.82
C SER A 202 -10.29 17.85 -30.04
#